data_a8fcede3fb5c53d031fd8c00ebff5588
#
_entry.id   a8fcede3fb5c53d031fd8c00ebff5588
#
_cell.length_a   1.000
_cell.length_b   1.000
_cell.length_c   1.000
_cell.angle_alpha   90.00
_cell.angle_beta   90.00
_cell.angle_gamma   90.00
#
_symmetry.space_group_name_H-M   'P 1'
#
loop_
_entity.id
_entity.type
_entity.pdbx_description
1 polymer ?
#
loop_
_entity_poly.entity_id
_entity_poly.type
_entity_poly.pdbx_seq_one_letter_code
_entity_poly.pdbx_strand_id
1 'polypeptide(L)'
;MKMNVKKMVGVAILMALVVVLQMLSGIIPPIAGFSISLVLIPIVLGAAAYGPGVGALLGATFGAVVFVNCLTGADPGGAMVLQASPVLCFLVVMGKGILAGVASGFVYKWLQGKNPYVAMMCAAVICPVVNTGVFVACMFLFFIDVLSAWAGGGDLLGYVLTGLVLANFVPELIINVVFSPAGQRILNVIKK
;
A
#
# COMPACT_ATOMS: atom_id res chain seq x y z
N MET A 1 1.16 -15.32 -21.65
CA MET A 1 -0.21 -15.03 -21.17
C MET A 1 -0.77 -13.92 -22.05
N LYS A 2 -1.67 -14.25 -23.00
CA LYS A 2 -2.28 -13.22 -23.88
C LYS A 2 -3.25 -12.39 -23.02
N MET A 3 -2.89 -11.16 -22.70
CA MET A 3 -3.79 -10.23 -22.02
C MET A 3 -4.80 -9.71 -23.05
N ASN A 4 -6.09 -9.84 -22.74
CA ASN A 4 -7.16 -9.24 -23.53
C ASN A 4 -7.05 -7.71 -23.43
N VAL A 5 -7.32 -6.98 -24.52
CA VAL A 5 -7.24 -5.51 -24.60
C VAL A 5 -8.01 -4.83 -23.46
N LYS A 6 -9.21 -5.32 -23.13
CA LYS A 6 -10.03 -4.82 -22.02
C LYS A 6 -9.27 -4.90 -20.67
N LYS A 7 -8.60 -6.02 -20.40
CA LYS A 7 -7.80 -6.20 -19.18
C LYS A 7 -6.61 -5.24 -19.18
N MET A 8 -5.94 -5.08 -20.31
CA MET A 8 -4.78 -4.19 -20.44
C MET A 8 -5.14 -2.74 -20.14
N VAL A 9 -6.24 -2.26 -20.72
CA VAL A 9 -6.77 -0.91 -20.47
C VAL A 9 -7.17 -0.72 -19.02
N GLY A 10 -7.88 -1.67 -18.41
CA GLY A 10 -8.28 -1.60 -17.00
C GLY A 10 -7.08 -1.54 -16.05
N VAL A 11 -6.03 -2.34 -16.32
CA VAL A 11 -4.79 -2.31 -15.52
C VAL A 11 -4.07 -0.97 -15.69
N ALA A 12 -3.98 -0.43 -16.91
CA ALA A 12 -3.36 0.86 -17.18
C ALA A 12 -4.06 2.02 -16.46
N ILE A 13 -5.40 2.01 -16.44
CA ILE A 13 -6.20 3.01 -15.70
C ILE A 13 -5.91 2.91 -14.19
N LEU A 14 -5.87 1.69 -13.63
CA LEU A 14 -5.58 1.49 -12.22
C LEU A 14 -4.14 1.90 -11.87
N MET A 15 -3.15 1.65 -12.75
CA MET A 15 -1.79 2.13 -12.56
C MET A 15 -1.72 3.66 -12.55
N ALA A 16 -2.39 4.32 -13.49
CA ALA A 16 -2.48 5.77 -13.52
C ALA A 16 -3.13 6.32 -12.23
N LEU A 17 -4.19 5.67 -11.76
CA LEU A 17 -4.86 6.05 -10.50
C LEU A 17 -3.94 5.88 -9.29
N VAL A 18 -3.15 4.79 -9.23
CA VAL A 18 -2.11 4.59 -8.21
C VAL A 18 -1.11 5.74 -8.20
N VAL A 19 -0.59 6.12 -9.37
CA VAL A 19 0.36 7.23 -9.48
C VAL A 19 -0.25 8.55 -9.02
N VAL A 20 -1.44 8.90 -9.53
CA VAL A 20 -2.13 10.15 -9.19
C VAL A 20 -2.44 10.22 -7.69
N LEU A 21 -3.02 9.17 -7.11
CA LEU A 21 -3.36 9.15 -5.69
C LEU A 21 -2.12 9.23 -4.80
N GLN A 22 -1.01 8.61 -5.21
CA GLN A 22 0.25 8.69 -4.46
C GLN A 22 0.87 10.10 -4.53
N MET A 23 0.77 10.76 -5.65
CA MET A 23 1.21 12.16 -5.77
C MET A 23 0.33 13.09 -4.94
N LEU A 24 -0.98 12.89 -4.93
CA LEU A 24 -1.91 13.66 -4.10
C LEU A 24 -1.69 13.43 -2.60
N SER A 25 -1.34 12.20 -2.20
CA SER A 25 -1.01 11.88 -0.80
C SER A 25 0.19 12.67 -0.29
N GLY A 26 1.14 13.04 -1.16
CA GLY A 26 2.28 13.89 -0.81
C GLY A 26 1.92 15.37 -0.59
N ILE A 27 0.75 15.83 -1.06
CA ILE A 27 0.26 17.20 -0.88
C ILE A 27 -0.46 17.36 0.46
N ILE A 28 -1.05 16.27 0.98
CA ILE A 28 -1.74 16.27 2.28
C ILE A 28 -0.67 16.36 3.37
N PRO A 29 -0.77 17.32 4.31
CA PRO A 29 0.20 17.41 5.40
C PRO A 29 0.33 16.07 6.13
N PRO A 30 1.57 15.57 6.34
CA PRO A 30 1.77 14.29 6.99
C PRO A 30 1.27 14.33 8.43
N ILE A 31 0.49 13.34 8.84
CA ILE A 31 0.10 13.14 10.24
C ILE A 31 1.20 12.30 10.89
N ALA A 32 1.80 12.81 11.95
CA ALA A 32 2.94 12.19 12.63
C ALA A 32 4.14 11.85 11.71
N GLY A 33 4.35 12.63 10.64
CA GLY A 33 5.45 12.43 9.68
C GLY A 33 5.16 11.47 8.53
N PHE A 34 3.94 10.92 8.44
CA PHE A 34 3.55 9.97 7.39
C PHE A 34 2.32 10.43 6.61
N SER A 35 2.38 10.27 5.29
CA SER A 35 1.26 10.58 4.40
C SER A 35 0.25 9.43 4.38
N ILE A 36 -1.03 9.72 4.62
CA ILE A 36 -2.11 8.72 4.51
C ILE A 36 -2.24 8.30 3.04
N SER A 37 -2.14 7.01 2.78
CA SER A 37 -2.13 6.46 1.41
C SER A 37 -3.52 5.99 0.98
N LEU A 38 -4.17 6.73 0.09
CA LEU A 38 -5.42 6.30 -0.57
C LEU A 38 -5.17 5.26 -1.67
N VAL A 39 -3.92 4.98 -1.96
CA VAL A 39 -3.44 4.15 -3.07
C VAL A 39 -3.76 2.67 -2.91
N LEU A 40 -3.98 2.21 -1.67
CA LEU A 40 -4.28 0.81 -1.42
C LEU A 40 -5.62 0.38 -2.01
N ILE A 41 -6.58 1.31 -2.17
CA ILE A 41 -7.90 1.02 -2.76
C ILE A 41 -7.76 0.49 -4.21
N PRO A 42 -7.11 1.19 -5.16
CA PRO A 42 -6.94 0.67 -6.52
C PRO A 42 -6.07 -0.58 -6.57
N ILE A 43 -5.13 -0.78 -5.64
CA ILE A 43 -4.35 -2.02 -5.55
C ILE A 43 -5.26 -3.19 -5.21
N VAL A 44 -6.10 -3.08 -4.18
CA VAL A 44 -7.09 -4.10 -3.80
C VAL A 44 -8.06 -4.37 -4.93
N LEU A 45 -8.61 -3.32 -5.55
CA LEU A 45 -9.55 -3.46 -6.67
C LEU A 45 -8.91 -4.19 -7.86
N GLY A 46 -7.71 -3.84 -8.25
CA GLY A 46 -6.99 -4.48 -9.34
C GLY A 46 -6.60 -5.92 -9.04
N ALA A 47 -6.18 -6.21 -7.80
CA ALA A 47 -5.89 -7.55 -7.33
C ALA A 47 -7.14 -8.44 -7.33
N ALA A 48 -8.29 -7.91 -6.92
CA ALA A 48 -9.59 -8.62 -6.94
C ALA A 48 -10.15 -8.82 -8.36
N ALA A 49 -9.98 -7.81 -9.24
CA ALA A 49 -10.47 -7.86 -10.62
C ALA A 49 -9.66 -8.80 -11.51
N TYR A 50 -8.33 -8.73 -11.41
CA TYR A 50 -7.43 -9.32 -12.39
C TYR A 50 -6.46 -10.35 -11.79
N GLY A 51 -6.49 -10.54 -10.48
CA GLY A 51 -5.72 -11.54 -9.75
C GLY A 51 -4.44 -11.02 -9.10
N PRO A 52 -3.76 -11.87 -8.28
CA PRO A 52 -2.59 -11.48 -7.47
C PRO A 52 -1.43 -10.91 -8.28
N GLY A 53 -1.21 -11.38 -9.52
CA GLY A 53 -0.14 -10.86 -10.38
C GLY A 53 -0.36 -9.39 -10.78
N VAL A 54 -1.62 -8.96 -10.99
CA VAL A 54 -1.93 -7.54 -11.22
C VAL A 54 -1.83 -6.76 -9.91
N GLY A 55 -2.23 -7.36 -8.78
CA GLY A 55 -1.97 -6.78 -7.46
C GLY A 55 -0.49 -6.49 -7.22
N ALA A 56 0.40 -7.45 -7.58
CA ALA A 56 1.84 -7.26 -7.53
C ALA A 56 2.33 -6.09 -8.39
N LEU A 57 1.82 -5.99 -9.64
CA LEU A 57 2.17 -4.91 -10.56
C LEU A 57 1.75 -3.55 -10.05
N LEU A 58 0.52 -3.42 -9.54
CA LEU A 58 0.03 -2.18 -8.94
C LEU A 58 0.79 -1.81 -7.66
N GLY A 59 1.12 -2.81 -6.83
CA GLY A 59 1.96 -2.64 -5.66
C GLY A 59 3.39 -2.21 -6.01
N ALA A 60 3.95 -2.74 -7.10
CA ALA A 60 5.25 -2.31 -7.62
C ALA A 60 5.18 -0.86 -8.13
N THR A 61 4.11 -0.49 -8.86
CA THR A 61 3.89 0.89 -9.31
C THR A 61 3.83 1.85 -8.11
N PHE A 62 3.09 1.48 -7.06
CA PHE A 62 3.06 2.23 -5.80
C PHE A 62 4.46 2.37 -5.19
N GLY A 63 5.19 1.26 -5.03
CA GLY A 63 6.55 1.27 -4.48
C GLY A 63 7.51 2.15 -5.29
N ALA A 64 7.41 2.13 -6.63
CA ALA A 64 8.22 2.98 -7.50
C ALA A 64 7.95 4.47 -7.28
N VAL A 65 6.68 4.89 -7.14
CA VAL A 65 6.34 6.29 -6.86
C VAL A 65 6.80 6.70 -5.46
N VAL A 66 6.64 5.83 -4.45
CA VAL A 66 7.17 6.09 -3.09
C VAL A 66 8.68 6.25 -3.13
N PHE A 67 9.40 5.41 -3.89
CA PHE A 67 10.85 5.54 -4.02
C PHE A 67 11.26 6.87 -4.67
N VAL A 68 10.53 7.33 -5.70
CA VAL A 68 10.74 8.67 -6.29
C VAL A 68 10.50 9.76 -5.25
N ASN A 69 9.47 9.64 -4.41
CA ASN A 69 9.21 10.61 -3.33
C ASN A 69 10.34 10.64 -2.28
N CYS A 70 10.95 9.48 -1.98
CA CYS A 70 12.15 9.42 -1.13
C CYS A 70 13.35 10.14 -1.78
N LEU A 71 13.55 9.96 -3.09
CA LEU A 71 14.63 10.61 -3.85
C LEU A 71 14.47 12.12 -3.95
N THR A 72 13.24 12.60 -4.10
CA THR A 72 12.94 14.04 -4.26
C THR A 72 12.80 14.77 -2.91
N GLY A 73 12.79 14.03 -1.80
CA GLY A 73 12.53 14.59 -0.46
C GLY A 73 11.06 14.95 -0.22
N ALA A 74 10.14 14.58 -1.11
CA ALA A 74 8.69 14.76 -0.92
C ALA A 74 8.15 13.89 0.22
N ASP A 75 8.84 12.82 0.59
CA ASP A 75 8.64 12.03 1.80
C ASP A 75 9.87 12.19 2.72
N PRO A 76 9.81 13.06 3.74
CA PRO A 76 10.96 13.31 4.63
C PRO A 76 11.40 12.06 5.40
N GLY A 77 10.44 11.23 5.84
CA GLY A 77 10.74 9.97 6.51
C GLY A 77 11.45 9.00 5.57
N GLY A 78 10.92 8.80 4.39
CA GLY A 78 11.53 7.98 3.36
C GLY A 78 12.91 8.47 2.91
N ALA A 79 13.14 9.80 2.89
CA ALA A 79 14.44 10.37 2.58
C ALA A 79 15.51 9.99 3.62
N MET A 80 15.17 9.91 4.91
CA MET A 80 16.09 9.45 5.96
C MET A 80 16.43 7.95 5.76
N VAL A 81 15.47 7.13 5.43
CA VAL A 81 15.69 5.71 5.11
C VAL A 81 16.57 5.56 3.86
N LEU A 82 16.35 6.39 2.85
CA LEU A 82 17.18 6.41 1.63
C LEU A 82 18.64 6.80 1.94
N GLN A 83 18.86 7.81 2.78
CA GLN A 83 20.20 8.25 3.18
C GLN A 83 20.94 7.15 3.97
N ALA A 84 20.24 6.40 4.81
CA ALA A 84 20.82 5.29 5.56
C ALA A 84 21.25 4.14 4.64
N SER A 85 20.41 3.74 3.67
CA SER A 85 20.74 2.71 2.68
C SER A 85 19.81 2.78 1.46
N PRO A 86 20.29 3.28 0.31
CA PRO A 86 19.46 3.39 -0.90
C PRO A 86 18.93 2.04 -1.40
N VAL A 87 19.74 1.00 -1.33
CA VAL A 87 19.38 -0.34 -1.81
C VAL A 87 18.29 -0.95 -0.92
N LEU A 88 18.45 -0.89 0.38
CA LEU A 88 17.44 -1.41 1.33
C LEU A 88 16.16 -0.58 1.27
N CYS A 89 16.23 0.74 1.14
CA CYS A 89 15.07 1.61 0.93
C CYS A 89 14.27 1.16 -0.29
N PHE A 90 14.93 0.96 -1.44
CA PHE A 90 14.28 0.46 -2.65
C PHE A 90 13.61 -0.90 -2.42
N LEU A 91 14.31 -1.86 -1.81
CA LEU A 91 13.75 -3.19 -1.52
C LEU A 91 12.54 -3.13 -0.59
N VAL A 92 12.58 -2.29 0.44
CA VAL A 92 11.48 -2.14 1.40
C VAL A 92 10.25 -1.52 0.75
N VAL A 93 10.40 -0.39 0.03
CA VAL A 93 9.25 0.29 -0.55
C VAL A 93 8.61 -0.51 -1.69
N MET A 94 9.42 -1.21 -2.49
CA MET A 94 8.94 -2.13 -3.53
C MET A 94 8.31 -3.38 -2.90
N GLY A 95 9.02 -4.01 -1.96
CA GLY A 95 8.60 -5.25 -1.31
C GLY A 95 7.27 -5.13 -0.58
N LYS A 96 7.10 -4.09 0.25
CA LYS A 96 5.85 -3.87 1.00
C LYS A 96 4.65 -3.72 0.06
N GLY A 97 4.78 -2.96 -1.03
CA GLY A 97 3.70 -2.74 -2.00
C GLY A 97 3.36 -4.01 -2.80
N ILE A 98 4.37 -4.72 -3.30
CA ILE A 98 4.19 -5.97 -4.04
C ILE A 98 3.52 -7.02 -3.16
N LEU A 99 4.02 -7.23 -1.94
CA LEU A 99 3.48 -8.23 -1.01
C LEU A 99 2.05 -7.90 -0.60
N ALA A 100 1.73 -6.64 -0.34
CA ALA A 100 0.38 -6.18 -0.03
C ALA A 100 -0.59 -6.47 -1.18
N GLY A 101 -0.22 -6.16 -2.42
CA GLY A 101 -1.04 -6.43 -3.59
C GLY A 101 -1.23 -7.92 -3.88
N VAL A 102 -0.17 -8.72 -3.71
CA VAL A 102 -0.22 -10.19 -3.85
C VAL A 102 -1.13 -10.81 -2.79
N ALA A 103 -0.91 -10.46 -1.52
CA ALA A 103 -1.68 -11.01 -0.40
C ALA A 103 -3.18 -10.70 -0.53
N SER A 104 -3.52 -9.44 -0.85
CA SER A 104 -4.90 -9.02 -1.06
C SER A 104 -5.57 -9.78 -2.21
N GLY A 105 -4.86 -10.01 -3.32
CA GLY A 105 -5.36 -10.80 -4.44
C GLY A 105 -5.57 -12.28 -4.12
N PHE A 106 -4.70 -12.89 -3.34
CA PHE A 106 -4.87 -14.28 -2.88
C PHE A 106 -6.06 -14.40 -1.93
N VAL A 107 -6.19 -13.50 -0.94
CA VAL A 107 -7.31 -13.49 0.01
C VAL A 107 -8.65 -13.33 -0.73
N TYR A 108 -8.74 -12.38 -1.66
CA TYR A 108 -9.93 -12.22 -2.48
C TYR A 108 -10.25 -13.49 -3.26
N LYS A 109 -9.29 -14.06 -3.98
CA LYS A 109 -9.47 -15.27 -4.80
C LYS A 109 -9.95 -16.47 -3.96
N TRP A 110 -9.45 -16.60 -2.74
CA TRP A 110 -9.79 -17.70 -1.85
C TRP A 110 -11.23 -17.59 -1.30
N LEU A 111 -11.65 -16.36 -0.97
CA LEU A 111 -12.94 -16.12 -0.31
C LEU A 111 -14.10 -15.81 -1.26
N GLN A 112 -13.84 -15.37 -2.51
CA GLN A 112 -14.88 -14.91 -3.45
C GLN A 112 -15.94 -15.97 -3.76
N GLY A 113 -15.61 -17.27 -3.67
CA GLY A 113 -16.55 -18.38 -3.89
C GLY A 113 -17.62 -18.54 -2.81
N LYS A 114 -17.39 -17.99 -1.61
CA LYS A 114 -18.35 -18.02 -0.49
C LYS A 114 -19.22 -16.76 -0.49
N ASN A 115 -18.62 -15.61 -0.36
CA ASN A 115 -19.29 -14.31 -0.38
C ASN A 115 -18.35 -13.23 -0.97
N PRO A 116 -18.65 -12.67 -2.15
CA PRO A 116 -17.80 -11.68 -2.81
C PRO A 116 -17.59 -10.39 -1.99
N TYR A 117 -18.59 -9.95 -1.23
CA TYR A 117 -18.46 -8.75 -0.38
C TYR A 117 -17.53 -8.99 0.82
N VAL A 118 -17.65 -10.16 1.46
CA VAL A 118 -16.72 -10.56 2.54
C VAL A 118 -15.32 -10.71 1.98
N ALA A 119 -15.16 -11.32 0.80
CA ALA A 119 -13.87 -11.45 0.14
C ALA A 119 -13.20 -10.11 -0.13
N MET A 120 -13.98 -9.12 -0.62
CA MET A 120 -13.48 -7.77 -0.86
C MET A 120 -13.09 -7.07 0.45
N MET A 121 -13.89 -7.21 1.49
CA MET A 121 -13.60 -6.63 2.80
C MET A 121 -12.32 -7.24 3.41
N CYS A 122 -12.17 -8.56 3.37
CA CYS A 122 -10.95 -9.23 3.85
C CYS A 122 -9.72 -8.82 3.03
N ALA A 123 -9.84 -8.70 1.71
CA ALA A 123 -8.76 -8.21 0.86
C ALA A 123 -8.39 -6.75 1.17
N ALA A 124 -9.38 -5.91 1.48
CA ALA A 124 -9.18 -4.52 1.88
C ALA A 124 -8.53 -4.37 3.26
N VAL A 125 -8.74 -5.31 4.16
CA VAL A 125 -8.06 -5.37 5.47
C VAL A 125 -6.63 -5.87 5.34
N ILE A 126 -6.41 -6.97 4.60
CA ILE A 126 -5.08 -7.58 4.51
C ILE A 126 -4.07 -6.69 3.77
N CYS A 127 -4.52 -5.87 2.83
CA CYS A 127 -3.64 -5.00 2.06
C CYS A 127 -2.85 -4.01 2.95
N PRO A 128 -3.48 -3.15 3.76
CA PRO A 128 -2.77 -2.26 4.67
C PRO A 128 -2.03 -3.02 5.79
N VAL A 129 -2.56 -4.15 6.27
CA VAL A 129 -1.89 -4.99 7.28
C VAL A 129 -0.54 -5.47 6.76
N VAL A 130 -0.49 -5.99 5.54
CA VAL A 130 0.78 -6.46 4.94
C VAL A 130 1.68 -5.29 4.58
N ASN A 131 1.13 -4.20 4.01
CA ASN A 131 1.92 -3.02 3.65
C ASN A 131 2.64 -2.43 4.87
N THR A 132 1.91 -2.14 5.93
CA THR A 132 2.48 -1.54 7.14
C THR A 132 3.26 -2.56 7.97
N GLY A 133 2.80 -3.81 8.06
CA GLY A 133 3.49 -4.87 8.78
C GLY A 133 4.88 -5.15 8.21
N VAL A 134 5.01 -5.27 6.89
CA VAL A 134 6.32 -5.45 6.23
C VAL A 134 7.20 -4.22 6.45
N PHE A 135 6.63 -3.01 6.34
CA PHE A 135 7.38 -1.78 6.58
C PHE A 135 7.94 -1.72 8.01
N VAL A 136 7.09 -1.91 9.01
CA VAL A 136 7.49 -1.89 10.43
C VAL A 136 8.52 -2.98 10.72
N ALA A 137 8.32 -4.20 10.22
CA ALA A 137 9.29 -5.28 10.39
C ALA A 137 10.66 -4.93 9.80
N CYS A 138 10.70 -4.36 8.59
CA CYS A 138 11.94 -3.93 7.96
C CYS A 138 12.60 -2.76 8.70
N MET A 139 11.82 -1.83 9.26
CA MET A 139 12.36 -0.73 10.07
C MET A 139 13.06 -1.25 11.32
N PHE A 140 12.49 -2.22 12.02
CA PHE A 140 13.14 -2.84 13.18
C PHE A 140 14.37 -3.68 12.82
N LEU A 141 14.36 -4.35 11.67
CA LEU A 141 15.44 -5.26 11.28
C LEU A 141 16.65 -4.51 10.68
N PHE A 142 16.42 -3.46 9.91
CA PHE A 142 17.45 -2.84 9.08
C PHE A 142 17.66 -1.36 9.37
N PHE A 143 16.73 -0.68 10.03
CA PHE A 143 16.73 0.79 10.16
C PHE A 143 16.41 1.24 11.61
N ILE A 144 16.89 0.50 12.60
CA ILE A 144 16.61 0.79 14.00
C ILE A 144 17.10 2.19 14.40
N ASP A 145 18.23 2.65 13.86
CA ASP A 145 18.79 3.98 14.13
C ASP A 145 17.90 5.09 13.55
N VAL A 146 17.38 4.89 12.32
CA VAL A 146 16.45 5.83 11.70
C VAL A 146 15.14 5.88 12.49
N LEU A 147 14.63 4.72 12.90
CA LEU A 147 13.43 4.60 13.71
C LEU A 147 13.59 5.29 15.06
N SER A 148 14.77 5.16 15.70
CA SER A 148 15.12 5.85 16.93
C SER A 148 15.21 7.37 16.74
N ALA A 149 15.75 7.82 15.61
CA ALA A 149 15.79 9.23 15.26
C ALA A 149 14.37 9.81 15.08
N TRP A 150 13.46 9.05 14.46
CA TRP A 150 12.05 9.46 14.33
C TRP A 150 11.34 9.54 15.70
N ALA A 151 11.70 8.64 16.64
CA ALA A 151 11.20 8.68 18.02
C ALA A 151 11.80 9.82 18.87
N GLY A 152 12.72 10.61 18.31
CA GLY A 152 13.40 11.70 19.05
C GLY A 152 14.23 11.23 20.22
N GLY A 153 14.73 9.98 20.19
CA GLY A 153 15.48 9.36 21.30
C GLY A 153 14.61 8.93 22.49
N GLY A 154 13.26 8.99 22.33
CA GLY A 154 12.30 8.57 23.36
C GLY A 154 11.89 7.10 23.25
N ASP A 155 10.69 6.78 23.72
CA ASP A 155 10.12 5.43 23.66
C ASP A 155 9.82 5.01 22.21
N LEU A 156 10.63 4.10 21.69
CA LEU A 156 10.54 3.55 20.35
C LEU A 156 9.22 2.81 20.11
N LEU A 157 8.77 2.01 21.08
CA LEU A 157 7.52 1.26 20.97
C LEU A 157 6.31 2.20 21.01
N GLY A 158 6.36 3.20 21.87
CA GLY A 158 5.33 4.26 21.92
C GLY A 158 5.23 5.01 20.60
N TYR A 159 6.36 5.37 19.97
CA TYR A 159 6.35 6.01 18.65
C TYR A 159 5.79 5.10 17.55
N VAL A 160 6.16 3.84 17.50
CA VAL A 160 5.63 2.88 16.52
C VAL A 160 4.12 2.72 16.68
N LEU A 161 3.63 2.59 17.91
CA LEU A 161 2.20 2.44 18.18
C LEU A 161 1.40 3.71 17.83
N THR A 162 1.89 4.88 18.21
CA THR A 162 1.17 6.14 18.00
C THR A 162 1.37 6.70 16.59
N GLY A 163 2.58 6.73 16.08
CA GLY A 163 2.91 7.29 14.77
C GLY A 163 2.60 6.33 13.62
N LEU A 164 3.19 5.13 13.63
CA LEU A 164 3.07 4.21 12.51
C LEU A 164 1.73 3.45 12.51
N VAL A 165 1.25 3.03 13.67
CA VAL A 165 0.01 2.25 13.75
C VAL A 165 -1.20 3.18 13.85
N LEU A 166 -1.33 3.99 14.86
CA LEU A 166 -2.53 4.81 15.07
C LEU A 166 -2.68 5.93 14.05
N ALA A 167 -1.61 6.66 13.74
CA ALA A 167 -1.71 7.82 12.86
C ALA A 167 -1.65 7.47 11.36
N ASN A 168 -0.99 6.37 10.96
CA ASN A 168 -0.87 5.97 9.56
C ASN A 168 -1.74 4.76 9.21
N PHE A 169 -1.51 3.61 9.87
CA PHE A 169 -2.18 2.35 9.52
C PHE A 169 -3.70 2.38 9.77
N VAL A 170 -4.16 2.91 10.92
CA VAL A 170 -5.60 2.88 11.26
C VAL A 170 -6.44 3.70 10.28
N PRO A 171 -6.08 4.93 9.87
CA PRO A 171 -6.81 5.66 8.83
C PRO A 171 -6.82 4.93 7.48
N GLU A 172 -5.68 4.36 7.06
CA GLU A 172 -5.61 3.57 5.83
C GLU A 172 -6.55 2.36 5.87
N LEU A 173 -6.58 1.64 6.99
CA LEU A 173 -7.45 0.50 7.22
C LEU A 173 -8.92 0.89 7.14
N ILE A 174 -9.33 1.94 7.86
CA ILE A 174 -10.71 2.45 7.88
C ILE A 174 -11.16 2.82 6.46
N ILE A 175 -10.34 3.59 5.75
CA ILE A 175 -10.65 4.02 4.39
C ILE A 175 -10.82 2.80 3.47
N ASN A 176 -9.90 1.84 3.50
CA ASN A 176 -9.99 0.64 2.67
C ASN A 176 -11.25 -0.19 2.98
N VAL A 177 -11.60 -0.35 4.26
CA VAL A 177 -12.81 -1.09 4.67
C VAL A 177 -14.07 -0.36 4.22
N VAL A 178 -14.15 0.96 4.43
CA VAL A 178 -15.32 1.78 4.02
C VAL A 178 -15.53 1.75 2.51
N PHE A 179 -14.45 1.78 1.72
CA PHE A 179 -14.55 1.72 0.26
C PHE A 179 -14.72 0.31 -0.30
N SER A 180 -14.54 -0.74 0.51
CA SER A 180 -14.64 -2.13 0.03
C SER A 180 -15.98 -2.51 -0.59
N PRO A 181 -17.17 -2.07 -0.10
CA PRO A 181 -18.45 -2.37 -0.75
C PRO A 181 -18.59 -1.68 -2.11
N ALA A 182 -18.10 -0.45 -2.23
CA ALA A 182 -18.07 0.27 -3.51
C ALA A 182 -17.14 -0.44 -4.51
N GLY A 183 -15.97 -0.88 -4.06
CA GLY A 183 -15.03 -1.68 -4.83
C GLY A 183 -15.67 -2.97 -5.37
N GLN A 184 -16.45 -3.68 -4.54
CA GLN A 184 -17.16 -4.89 -5.01
C GLN A 184 -18.25 -4.57 -6.04
N ARG A 185 -18.94 -3.45 -5.93
CA ARG A 185 -19.91 -3.01 -6.94
C ARG A 185 -19.24 -2.70 -8.29
N ILE A 186 -18.12 -1.98 -8.26
CA ILE A 186 -17.31 -1.70 -9.46
C ILE A 186 -16.85 -3.01 -10.10
N LEU A 187 -16.37 -3.96 -9.27
CA LEU A 187 -15.92 -5.26 -9.75
C LEU A 187 -17.03 -6.06 -10.44
N ASN A 188 -18.27 -5.99 -9.94
CA ASN A 188 -19.42 -6.64 -10.55
C ASN A 188 -19.76 -6.03 -11.94
N VAL A 189 -19.48 -4.76 -12.16
CA VAL A 189 -19.63 -4.10 -13.49
C VAL A 189 -18.51 -4.52 -14.44
N ILE A 190 -17.27 -4.57 -13.96
CA ILE A 190 -16.11 -4.96 -14.79
C ILE A 190 -16.18 -6.43 -15.24
N LYS A 191 -16.79 -7.31 -14.45
CA LYS A 191 -16.89 -8.76 -14.74
C LYS A 191 -18.12 -9.12 -15.61
N LYS A 192 -19.01 -8.19 -15.88
CA LYS A 192 -20.09 -8.33 -16.88
C LYS A 192 -19.56 -8.04 -18.28
#